data_3955220b7f5dfd5b175d29cbacd47602
#
_entry.id   3955220b7f5dfd5b175d29cbacd47602
#
_cell.length_a   1.000
_cell.length_b   1.000
_cell.length_c   1.000
_cell.angle_alpha   90.00
_cell.angle_beta   90.00
_cell.angle_gamma   90.00
#
_symmetry.space_group_name_H-M   'P 1'
#
loop_
_entity.id
_entity.type
_entity.pdbx_description
1 polymer ?
#
loop_
_entity_poly.entity_id
_entity_poly.type
_entity_poly.pdbx_seq_one_letter_code
_entity_poly.pdbx_strand_id
1 'polypeptide(L)'
;MKKTFILAFVLTSTVMAEQSALEKFNALVIQTHKDSDEYFVNIQDKTFAEDKNKQEHLNDGYFIKAMNELRGKKIHQLRLRKSQVSDNGLDVLAQFPTIKELELSNSNITDEGIKKIVEYCPQLKRLNIWGCKNITDNSLIHLRDLWQLEKLHLSGTKVTWQAANEYRGIMQSTAANENLSIHVGRNQPTLYAFKMEELWKRTYQT
;
A
#
# COMPACT_ATOMS: atom_id res chain seq x y z
N MET A 1 27.73 11.21 6.91
CA MET A 1 27.59 10.07 5.97
C MET A 1 26.88 8.94 6.71
N LYS A 2 25.60 8.72 6.37
CA LYS A 2 24.79 7.65 6.99
C LYS A 2 25.15 6.33 6.31
N LYS A 3 25.85 5.45 7.01
CA LYS A 3 26.13 4.09 6.52
C LYS A 3 24.89 3.24 6.70
N THR A 4 24.19 2.96 5.60
CA THR A 4 23.11 1.98 5.55
C THR A 4 23.73 0.59 5.70
N PHE A 5 23.46 -0.09 6.80
CA PHE A 5 23.87 -1.49 6.95
C PHE A 5 22.85 -2.38 6.22
N ILE A 6 23.29 -2.94 5.11
CA ILE A 6 22.57 -4.00 4.41
C ILE A 6 22.93 -5.30 5.10
N LEU A 7 22.00 -5.86 5.88
CA LEU A 7 22.16 -7.22 6.42
C LEU A 7 21.71 -8.19 5.33
N ALA A 8 22.62 -8.60 4.45
CA ALA A 8 22.41 -9.73 3.58
C ALA A 8 22.50 -11.00 4.45
N PHE A 9 21.35 -11.62 4.73
CA PHE A 9 21.31 -12.93 5.35
C PHE A 9 21.72 -13.97 4.31
N VAL A 10 23.00 -14.36 4.34
CA VAL A 10 23.47 -15.56 3.63
C VAL A 10 23.29 -16.72 4.59
N LEU A 11 22.24 -17.50 4.41
CA LEU A 11 22.08 -18.80 5.05
C LEU A 11 22.92 -19.83 4.29
N THR A 12 24.06 -20.23 4.86
CA THR A 12 24.78 -21.42 4.44
C THR A 12 24.25 -22.61 5.23
N SER A 13 23.48 -23.48 4.58
CA SER A 13 23.42 -24.90 4.96
C SER A 13 22.95 -25.77 3.80
N THR A 14 23.75 -26.76 3.55
CA THR A 14 23.66 -27.83 2.56
C THR A 14 22.53 -28.79 2.91
N VAL A 15 21.36 -28.55 2.39
CA VAL A 15 20.33 -29.53 2.08
C VAL A 15 19.56 -28.89 0.94
N MET A 16 19.04 -29.65 -0.04
CA MET A 16 18.18 -29.14 -1.12
C MET A 16 16.96 -28.43 -0.51
N ALA A 17 17.21 -27.24 0.06
CA ALA A 17 16.21 -26.43 0.70
C ALA A 17 15.47 -25.67 -0.41
N GLU A 18 14.17 -25.84 -0.44
CA GLU A 18 13.27 -24.96 -1.18
C GLU A 18 13.69 -23.51 -0.90
N GLN A 19 14.06 -22.78 -1.95
CA GLN A 19 14.52 -21.39 -1.84
C GLN A 19 13.51 -20.58 -1.03
N SER A 20 13.98 -19.80 -0.06
CA SER A 20 13.11 -18.94 0.76
C SER A 20 12.26 -18.03 -0.15
N ALA A 21 11.01 -17.75 0.24
CA ALA A 21 10.15 -16.88 -0.55
C ALA A 21 10.71 -15.46 -0.62
N LEU A 22 11.44 -15.01 0.41
CA LEU A 22 12.13 -13.72 0.42
C LEU A 22 13.28 -13.69 -0.60
N GLU A 23 14.06 -14.76 -0.70
CA GLU A 23 15.16 -14.88 -1.67
C GLU A 23 14.63 -14.96 -3.11
N LYS A 24 13.58 -15.75 -3.34
CA LYS A 24 12.97 -15.96 -4.66
C LYS A 24 12.51 -14.64 -5.29
N PHE A 25 11.91 -13.74 -4.51
CA PHE A 25 11.47 -12.44 -4.97
C PHE A 25 12.48 -11.32 -4.65
N ASN A 26 13.72 -11.70 -4.30
CA ASN A 26 14.77 -10.73 -4.02
C ASN A 26 14.31 -9.62 -3.06
N ALA A 27 13.65 -10.03 -1.99
CA ALA A 27 13.09 -9.13 -1.00
C ALA A 27 14.22 -8.38 -0.29
N LEU A 28 14.07 -7.06 -0.22
CA LEU A 28 14.95 -6.20 0.53
C LEU A 28 14.35 -5.99 1.93
N VAL A 29 15.00 -6.55 2.93
CA VAL A 29 14.63 -6.37 4.35
C VAL A 29 15.69 -5.52 5.01
N ILE A 30 15.35 -4.32 5.43
CA ILE A 30 16.28 -3.36 6.03
C ILE A 30 15.78 -3.01 7.44
N GLN A 31 16.66 -3.11 8.42
CA GLN A 31 16.45 -2.53 9.73
C GLN A 31 16.60 -1.01 9.64
N THR A 32 15.61 -0.25 10.11
CA THR A 32 15.57 1.20 9.91
C THR A 32 16.65 1.95 10.67
N HIS A 33 17.01 1.44 11.86
CA HIS A 33 18.11 1.94 12.68
C HIS A 33 18.85 0.78 13.34
N LYS A 34 20.14 0.94 13.61
CA LYS A 34 21.03 -0.11 14.14
C LYS A 34 20.54 -0.76 15.43
N ASP A 35 19.80 -0.01 16.25
CA ASP A 35 19.32 -0.43 17.57
C ASP A 35 17.78 -0.49 17.64
N SER A 36 17.08 -0.44 16.51
CA SER A 36 15.62 -0.51 16.46
C SER A 36 15.13 -1.87 15.97
N ASP A 37 13.99 -2.33 16.50
CA ASP A 37 13.28 -3.52 16.02
C ASP A 37 12.41 -3.21 14.78
N GLU A 38 12.63 -2.06 14.14
CA GLU A 38 11.78 -1.58 13.06
C GLU A 38 12.37 -1.94 11.71
N TYR A 39 11.53 -2.49 10.83
CA TYR A 39 11.94 -2.98 9.52
C TYR A 39 11.17 -2.31 8.38
N PHE A 40 11.92 -1.99 7.32
CA PHE A 40 11.42 -1.73 5.98
C PHE A 40 11.51 -3.01 5.18
N VAL A 41 10.42 -3.40 4.53
CA VAL A 41 10.34 -4.60 3.68
C VAL A 41 9.88 -4.19 2.29
N ASN A 42 10.66 -4.55 1.28
CA ASN A 42 10.32 -4.31 -0.11
C ASN A 42 10.42 -5.63 -0.88
N ILE A 43 9.29 -6.16 -1.33
CA ILE A 43 9.19 -7.38 -2.14
C ILE A 43 8.77 -6.95 -3.54
N GLN A 44 9.63 -7.19 -4.52
CA GLN A 44 9.36 -6.83 -5.91
C GLN A 44 9.27 -8.09 -6.77
N ASP A 45 8.22 -8.17 -7.56
CA ASP A 45 8.16 -9.14 -8.64
C ASP A 45 9.09 -8.70 -9.77
N LYS A 46 10.26 -9.33 -9.88
CA LYS A 46 11.25 -9.03 -10.93
C LYS A 46 11.01 -9.82 -12.22
N THR A 47 10.11 -10.79 -12.22
CA THR A 47 9.86 -11.67 -13.38
C THR A 47 9.33 -10.90 -14.59
N PHE A 48 8.84 -9.66 -14.39
CA PHE A 48 8.45 -8.77 -15.49
C PHE A 48 9.59 -8.29 -16.39
N ALA A 49 10.86 -8.43 -15.97
CA ALA A 49 11.99 -7.83 -16.69
C ALA A 49 12.77 -8.82 -17.55
N GLU A 50 12.82 -10.11 -17.22
CA GLU A 50 13.82 -11.00 -17.81
C GLU A 50 13.28 -12.22 -18.56
N ASP A 51 12.07 -12.73 -18.28
CA ASP A 51 11.53 -13.89 -19.00
C ASP A 51 10.00 -13.90 -19.02
N LYS A 52 9.41 -13.59 -20.17
CA LYS A 52 7.95 -13.63 -20.41
C LYS A 52 7.33 -15.02 -20.26
N ASN A 53 8.13 -16.07 -20.15
CA ASN A 53 7.69 -17.46 -20.13
C ASN A 53 7.80 -18.14 -18.75
N LYS A 54 8.45 -17.54 -17.76
CA LYS A 54 8.49 -18.02 -16.37
C LYS A 54 7.53 -17.21 -15.50
N GLN A 55 6.29 -17.66 -15.46
CA GLN A 55 5.19 -17.01 -14.73
C GLN A 55 5.14 -17.44 -13.27
N GLU A 56 6.15 -17.16 -12.51
CA GLU A 56 6.02 -17.20 -11.05
C GLU A 56 5.86 -15.79 -10.51
N HIS A 57 4.64 -15.28 -10.58
CA HIS A 57 4.29 -13.98 -10.03
C HIS A 57 4.21 -14.02 -8.51
N LEU A 58 4.52 -12.89 -7.88
CA LEU A 58 4.26 -12.69 -6.46
C LEU A 58 2.73 -12.72 -6.22
N ASN A 59 2.21 -13.91 -5.99
CA ASN A 59 0.82 -14.19 -5.66
C ASN A 59 0.61 -14.30 -4.14
N ASP A 60 -0.62 -14.57 -3.71
CA ASP A 60 -0.98 -14.70 -2.30
C ASP A 60 -0.13 -15.75 -1.57
N GLY A 61 0.08 -16.93 -2.17
CA GLY A 61 0.84 -18.01 -1.55
C GLY A 61 2.29 -17.62 -1.25
N TYR A 62 2.98 -17.01 -2.21
CA TYR A 62 4.34 -16.53 -2.02
C TYR A 62 4.42 -15.34 -1.06
N PHE A 63 3.44 -14.45 -1.11
CA PHE A 63 3.38 -13.32 -0.19
C PHE A 63 3.19 -13.78 1.25
N ILE A 64 2.24 -14.68 1.52
CA ILE A 64 2.01 -15.26 2.84
C ILE A 64 3.27 -15.97 3.36
N LYS A 65 3.93 -16.78 2.49
CA LYS A 65 5.17 -17.48 2.85
C LYS A 65 6.28 -16.50 3.23
N ALA A 66 6.51 -15.46 2.42
CA ALA A 66 7.50 -14.43 2.69
C ALA A 66 7.23 -13.66 4.00
N MET A 67 5.96 -13.30 4.25
CA MET A 67 5.59 -12.60 5.48
C MET A 67 5.74 -13.50 6.72
N ASN A 68 5.43 -14.80 6.61
CA ASN A 68 5.64 -15.76 7.71
C ASN A 68 7.12 -15.92 8.09
N GLU A 69 8.06 -15.77 7.14
CA GLU A 69 9.50 -15.74 7.42
C GLU A 69 9.91 -14.51 8.25
N LEU A 70 9.08 -13.44 8.22
CA LEU A 70 9.29 -12.19 8.96
C LEU A 70 8.50 -12.12 10.27
N ARG A 71 7.86 -13.23 10.68
CA ARG A 71 7.08 -13.28 11.93
C ARG A 71 7.90 -12.81 13.13
N GLY A 72 7.31 -11.99 13.98
CA GLY A 72 7.94 -11.40 15.16
C GLY A 72 8.75 -10.14 14.91
N LYS A 73 8.94 -9.73 13.64
CA LYS A 73 9.58 -8.45 13.31
C LYS A 73 8.54 -7.31 13.31
N LYS A 74 8.92 -6.14 13.80
CA LYS A 74 8.08 -4.93 13.73
C LYS A 74 8.27 -4.26 12.36
N ILE A 75 7.40 -4.57 11.42
CA ILE A 75 7.43 -3.98 10.08
C ILE A 75 6.70 -2.66 10.13
N HIS A 76 7.38 -1.56 9.82
CA HIS A 76 6.81 -0.22 9.73
C HIS A 76 6.43 0.15 8.30
N GLN A 77 7.19 -0.32 7.32
CA GLN A 77 6.95 -0.05 5.92
C GLN A 77 7.01 -1.33 5.12
N LEU A 78 5.94 -1.61 4.38
CA LEU A 78 5.83 -2.74 3.47
C LEU A 78 5.52 -2.26 2.06
N ARG A 79 6.33 -2.67 1.09
CA ARG A 79 6.12 -2.38 -0.33
C ARG A 79 6.00 -3.66 -1.14
N LEU A 80 4.86 -3.77 -1.84
CA LEU A 80 4.55 -4.82 -2.80
C LEU A 80 4.14 -4.15 -4.11
N ARG A 81 5.04 -4.14 -5.08
CA ARG A 81 4.76 -3.51 -6.37
C ARG A 81 4.53 -4.55 -7.44
N LYS A 82 3.53 -4.32 -8.31
CA LYS A 82 3.21 -5.20 -9.44
C LYS A 82 3.00 -6.66 -9.01
N SER A 83 2.38 -6.86 -7.86
CA SER A 83 2.07 -8.19 -7.34
C SER A 83 0.70 -8.66 -7.81
N GLN A 84 0.48 -9.97 -7.83
CA GLN A 84 -0.84 -10.57 -8.01
C GLN A 84 -1.53 -10.84 -6.66
N VAL A 85 -1.09 -10.16 -5.61
CA VAL A 85 -1.71 -10.26 -4.28
C VAL A 85 -3.15 -9.78 -4.35
N SER A 86 -4.04 -10.60 -3.82
CA SER A 86 -5.47 -10.35 -3.68
C SER A 86 -5.85 -10.15 -2.22
N ASP A 87 -7.15 -9.99 -1.95
CA ASP A 87 -7.66 -9.82 -0.60
C ASP A 87 -7.35 -10.99 0.32
N ASN A 88 -7.19 -12.21 -0.23
CA ASN A 88 -6.83 -13.40 0.56
C ASN A 88 -5.39 -13.34 1.07
N GLY A 89 -4.48 -12.78 0.29
CA GLY A 89 -3.09 -12.60 0.71
C GLY A 89 -2.95 -11.62 1.87
N LEU A 90 -3.88 -10.68 2.02
CA LEU A 90 -3.81 -9.65 3.05
C LEU A 90 -4.05 -10.16 4.48
N ASP A 91 -4.61 -11.35 4.66
CA ASP A 91 -4.87 -11.93 5.99
C ASP A 91 -3.58 -12.08 6.82
N VAL A 92 -2.43 -12.25 6.16
CA VAL A 92 -1.14 -12.33 6.84
C VAL A 92 -0.75 -11.01 7.54
N LEU A 93 -1.31 -9.87 7.11
CA LEU A 93 -1.04 -8.55 7.71
C LEU A 93 -1.53 -8.44 9.14
N ALA A 94 -2.48 -9.26 9.58
CA ALA A 94 -2.93 -9.34 10.97
C ALA A 94 -1.78 -9.61 11.96
N GLN A 95 -0.66 -10.18 11.48
CA GLN A 95 0.54 -10.42 12.28
C GLN A 95 1.45 -9.18 12.40
N PHE A 96 1.16 -8.10 11.65
CA PHE A 96 2.03 -6.93 11.53
C PHE A 96 1.29 -5.60 11.78
N PRO A 97 0.65 -5.39 12.94
CA PRO A 97 -0.17 -4.21 13.21
C PRO A 97 0.65 -2.91 13.31
N THR A 98 1.97 -3.01 13.29
CA THR A 98 2.88 -1.86 13.36
C THR A 98 3.13 -1.18 12.01
N ILE A 99 2.53 -1.68 10.92
CA ILE A 99 2.70 -1.10 9.57
C ILE A 99 2.08 0.31 9.55
N LYS A 100 2.93 1.29 9.22
CA LYS A 100 2.57 2.70 9.03
C LYS A 100 2.54 3.12 7.57
N GLU A 101 3.28 2.42 6.72
CA GLU A 101 3.33 2.68 5.28
C GLU A 101 3.13 1.38 4.51
N LEU A 102 2.09 1.36 3.66
CA LEU A 102 1.75 0.20 2.84
C LEU A 102 1.64 0.60 1.38
N GLU A 103 2.40 -0.08 0.53
CA GLU A 103 2.35 0.10 -0.92
C GLU A 103 1.97 -1.21 -1.60
N LEU A 104 0.81 -1.20 -2.30
CA LEU A 104 0.20 -2.32 -3.01
C LEU A 104 -0.07 -1.96 -4.48
N SER A 105 0.77 -1.12 -5.07
CA SER A 105 0.55 -0.62 -6.43
C SER A 105 0.41 -1.75 -7.46
N ASN A 106 -0.64 -1.67 -8.30
CA ASN A 106 -0.96 -2.66 -9.33
C ASN A 106 -1.19 -4.08 -8.80
N SER A 107 -1.79 -4.23 -7.62
CA SER A 107 -2.26 -5.50 -7.07
C SER A 107 -3.72 -5.78 -7.40
N ASN A 108 -4.17 -7.01 -7.11
CA ASN A 108 -5.54 -7.47 -7.42
C ASN A 108 -6.52 -7.28 -6.25
N ILE A 109 -6.21 -6.38 -5.30
CA ILE A 109 -7.08 -6.09 -4.16
C ILE A 109 -8.36 -5.37 -4.57
N THR A 110 -9.41 -5.56 -3.76
CA THR A 110 -10.73 -4.94 -3.92
C THR A 110 -11.07 -4.05 -2.71
N ASP A 111 -12.29 -3.51 -2.66
CA ASP A 111 -12.80 -2.75 -1.52
C ASP A 111 -12.80 -3.59 -0.23
N GLU A 112 -13.03 -4.92 -0.32
CA GLU A 112 -12.92 -5.81 0.84
C GLU A 112 -11.48 -5.93 1.34
N GLY A 113 -10.50 -5.92 0.44
CA GLY A 113 -9.08 -5.83 0.80
C GLY A 113 -8.75 -4.55 1.56
N ILE A 114 -9.36 -3.43 1.20
CA ILE A 114 -9.21 -2.16 1.95
C ILE A 114 -9.76 -2.30 3.37
N LYS A 115 -10.92 -2.93 3.55
CA LYS A 115 -11.49 -3.19 4.87
C LYS A 115 -10.54 -4.01 5.75
N LYS A 116 -9.93 -5.08 5.20
CA LYS A 116 -8.90 -5.87 5.90
C LYS A 116 -7.68 -5.04 6.27
N ILE A 117 -7.18 -4.18 5.37
CA ILE A 117 -6.05 -3.28 5.65
C ILE A 117 -6.37 -2.36 6.83
N VAL A 118 -7.56 -1.79 6.87
CA VAL A 118 -8.01 -0.92 7.96
C VAL A 118 -8.04 -1.68 9.29
N GLU A 119 -8.56 -2.91 9.27
CA GLU A 119 -8.65 -3.77 10.45
C GLU A 119 -7.25 -4.17 10.97
N TYR A 120 -6.34 -4.59 10.07
CA TYR A 120 -5.06 -5.16 10.46
C TYR A 120 -3.95 -4.13 10.65
N CYS A 121 -4.06 -2.96 10.02
CA CYS A 121 -3.07 -1.89 10.05
C CYS A 121 -3.65 -0.56 10.57
N PRO A 122 -4.19 -0.49 11.81
CA PRO A 122 -4.91 0.69 12.31
C PRO A 122 -4.01 1.93 12.48
N GLN A 123 -2.68 1.75 12.48
CA GLN A 123 -1.70 2.84 12.60
C GLN A 123 -1.22 3.38 11.25
N LEU A 124 -1.91 3.00 10.15
CA LEU A 124 -1.48 3.34 8.80
C LEU A 124 -1.51 4.86 8.57
N LYS A 125 -0.38 5.39 8.12
CA LYS A 125 -0.18 6.81 7.76
C LYS A 125 -0.10 7.04 6.26
N ARG A 126 0.38 6.05 5.51
CA ARG A 126 0.53 6.13 4.07
C ARG A 126 0.04 4.88 3.39
N LEU A 127 -0.93 5.04 2.49
CA LEU A 127 -1.47 3.97 1.66
C LEU A 127 -1.31 4.31 0.18
N ASN A 128 -0.59 3.47 -0.54
CA ASN A 128 -0.47 3.58 -1.98
C ASN A 128 -1.09 2.35 -2.66
N ILE A 129 -2.23 2.57 -3.32
CA ILE A 129 -2.99 1.58 -4.09
C ILE A 129 -3.13 2.02 -5.55
N TRP A 130 -2.09 2.72 -6.06
CA TRP A 130 -2.04 3.13 -7.46
C TRP A 130 -2.22 1.94 -8.40
N GLY A 131 -3.12 2.10 -9.37
CA GLY A 131 -3.35 1.08 -10.40
C GLY A 131 -4.14 -0.16 -9.95
N CYS A 132 -4.67 -0.19 -8.72
CA CYS A 132 -5.57 -1.25 -8.24
C CYS A 132 -6.95 -1.05 -8.85
N LYS A 133 -7.21 -1.73 -9.97
CA LYS A 133 -8.39 -1.50 -10.83
C LYS A 133 -9.72 -1.95 -10.23
N ASN A 134 -9.70 -2.68 -9.12
CA ASN A 134 -10.91 -3.20 -8.47
C ASN A 134 -11.32 -2.38 -7.22
N ILE A 135 -10.60 -1.30 -6.94
CA ILE A 135 -10.93 -0.35 -5.87
C ILE A 135 -11.93 0.67 -6.41
N THR A 136 -13.04 0.87 -5.67
CA THR A 136 -14.14 1.78 -6.01
C THR A 136 -14.37 2.82 -4.90
N ASP A 137 -15.37 3.69 -5.08
CA ASP A 137 -15.77 4.69 -4.09
C ASP A 137 -16.15 4.08 -2.73
N ASN A 138 -16.63 2.82 -2.73
CA ASN A 138 -17.00 2.11 -1.49
C ASN A 138 -15.81 1.92 -0.55
N SER A 139 -14.59 1.81 -1.07
CA SER A 139 -13.38 1.69 -0.25
C SER A 139 -13.17 2.89 0.68
N LEU A 140 -13.60 4.08 0.28
CA LEU A 140 -13.43 5.30 1.05
C LEU A 140 -14.24 5.29 2.36
N ILE A 141 -15.34 4.52 2.42
CA ILE A 141 -16.14 4.36 3.63
C ILE A 141 -15.30 3.68 4.72
N HIS A 142 -14.58 2.62 4.36
CA HIS A 142 -13.71 1.88 5.29
C HIS A 142 -12.49 2.71 5.72
N LEU A 143 -11.91 3.49 4.80
CA LEU A 143 -10.74 4.32 5.08
C LEU A 143 -10.98 5.44 6.11
N ARG A 144 -12.25 5.74 6.47
CA ARG A 144 -12.57 6.72 7.51
C ARG A 144 -12.04 6.35 8.89
N ASP A 145 -11.87 5.06 9.16
CA ASP A 145 -11.37 4.57 10.44
C ASP A 145 -9.84 4.76 10.59
N LEU A 146 -9.15 5.06 9.49
CA LEU A 146 -7.72 5.40 9.50
C LEU A 146 -7.50 6.90 9.76
N TRP A 147 -7.85 7.36 10.96
CA TRP A 147 -7.78 8.77 11.34
C TRP A 147 -6.35 9.37 11.30
N GLN A 148 -5.30 8.53 11.32
CA GLN A 148 -3.90 8.95 11.19
C GLN A 148 -3.39 8.98 9.75
N LEU A 149 -4.24 8.72 8.74
CA LEU A 149 -3.81 8.60 7.35
C LEU A 149 -3.39 9.97 6.78
N GLU A 150 -2.10 10.14 6.53
CA GLU A 150 -1.50 11.39 6.01
C GLU A 150 -1.46 11.42 4.48
N LYS A 151 -1.27 10.25 3.84
CA LYS A 151 -1.15 10.16 2.37
C LYS A 151 -1.93 8.98 1.81
N LEU A 152 -2.76 9.25 0.82
CA LEU A 152 -3.55 8.27 0.09
C LEU A 152 -3.35 8.44 -1.42
N HIS A 153 -2.87 7.40 -2.10
CA HIS A 153 -2.65 7.40 -3.53
C HIS A 153 -3.63 6.46 -4.25
N LEU A 154 -4.60 7.06 -4.96
CA LEU A 154 -5.74 6.38 -5.60
C LEU A 154 -5.66 6.41 -7.14
N SER A 155 -4.61 6.98 -7.75
CA SER A 155 -4.54 7.10 -9.21
C SER A 155 -4.63 5.75 -9.89
N GLY A 156 -5.45 5.64 -10.95
CA GLY A 156 -5.63 4.39 -11.69
C GLY A 156 -6.54 3.36 -11.03
N THR A 157 -7.24 3.72 -9.96
CA THR A 157 -8.38 2.98 -9.39
C THR A 157 -9.69 3.41 -10.07
N LYS A 158 -10.83 2.84 -9.65
CA LYS A 158 -12.17 3.30 -10.04
C LYS A 158 -12.75 4.34 -9.09
N VAL A 159 -11.99 4.80 -8.12
CA VAL A 159 -12.42 5.87 -7.22
C VAL A 159 -12.61 7.16 -8.00
N THR A 160 -13.80 7.76 -7.88
CA THR A 160 -14.13 9.02 -8.54
C THR A 160 -13.48 10.20 -7.80
N TRP A 161 -13.21 11.25 -8.56
CA TRP A 161 -12.68 12.49 -7.96
C TRP A 161 -13.67 13.11 -6.97
N GLN A 162 -14.97 13.03 -7.26
CA GLN A 162 -16.02 13.53 -6.39
C GLN A 162 -15.98 12.82 -5.03
N ALA A 163 -16.01 11.50 -5.01
CA ALA A 163 -15.96 10.71 -3.78
C ALA A 163 -14.66 10.94 -2.99
N ALA A 164 -13.52 11.04 -3.69
CA ALA A 164 -12.25 11.35 -3.04
C ALA A 164 -12.22 12.74 -2.40
N ASN A 165 -12.88 13.72 -3.02
CA ASN A 165 -12.97 15.08 -2.49
C ASN A 165 -13.94 15.16 -1.29
N GLU A 166 -15.07 14.48 -1.36
CA GLU A 166 -16.00 14.34 -0.23
C GLU A 166 -15.32 13.66 0.97
N TYR A 167 -14.61 12.56 0.73
CA TYR A 167 -13.81 11.87 1.75
C TYR A 167 -12.78 12.82 2.38
N ARG A 168 -12.04 13.60 1.58
CA ARG A 168 -11.09 14.60 2.08
C ARG A 168 -11.78 15.60 2.99
N GLY A 169 -12.94 16.15 2.57
CA GLY A 169 -13.71 17.11 3.38
C GLY A 169 -14.13 16.55 4.73
N ILE A 170 -14.59 15.29 4.76
CA ILE A 170 -14.97 14.58 5.99
C ILE A 170 -13.76 14.43 6.92
N MET A 171 -12.62 13.93 6.39
CA MET A 171 -11.43 13.67 7.19
C MET A 171 -10.78 14.94 7.72
N GLN A 172 -10.80 16.04 6.97
CA GLN A 172 -10.25 17.32 7.39
C GLN A 172 -11.16 18.08 8.37
N SER A 173 -12.47 17.81 8.37
CA SER A 173 -13.41 18.40 9.35
C SER A 173 -13.24 17.82 10.76
N THR A 174 -12.68 16.61 10.86
CA THR A 174 -12.24 16.04 12.12
C THR A 174 -10.82 16.53 12.39
N ALA A 175 -10.61 17.35 13.44
CA ALA A 175 -9.33 18.03 13.75
C ALA A 175 -8.06 17.16 13.76
N ALA A 176 -8.22 15.85 13.57
CA ALA A 176 -7.13 14.87 13.57
C ALA A 176 -6.37 14.76 12.23
N ASN A 177 -6.88 15.31 11.10
CA ASN A 177 -6.33 14.97 9.79
C ASN A 177 -6.22 16.16 8.79
N GLU A 178 -5.88 17.34 9.29
CA GLU A 178 -5.72 18.57 8.49
C GLU A 178 -4.71 18.41 7.33
N ASN A 179 -3.75 17.50 7.46
CA ASN A 179 -2.66 17.30 6.52
C ASN A 179 -2.89 16.17 5.51
N LEU A 180 -4.10 15.58 5.44
CA LEU A 180 -4.37 14.48 4.52
C LEU A 180 -4.20 14.91 3.06
N SER A 181 -3.24 14.30 2.39
CA SER A 181 -2.97 14.45 0.96
C SER A 181 -3.51 13.26 0.18
N ILE A 182 -4.44 13.52 -0.77
CA ILE A 182 -5.02 12.49 -1.63
C ILE A 182 -4.62 12.76 -3.08
N HIS A 183 -4.03 11.75 -3.73
CA HIS A 183 -3.67 11.77 -5.13
C HIS A 183 -4.64 10.92 -5.95
N VAL A 184 -5.41 11.55 -6.82
CA VAL A 184 -6.32 10.93 -7.80
C VAL A 184 -5.77 11.22 -9.20
N GLY A 185 -5.87 10.26 -10.13
CA GLY A 185 -5.22 10.33 -11.44
C GLY A 185 -5.66 11.50 -12.33
N ARG A 186 -4.83 11.80 -13.34
CA ARG A 186 -4.96 12.96 -14.25
C ARG A 186 -6.21 12.98 -15.15
N ASN A 187 -6.96 11.90 -15.26
CA ASN A 187 -8.18 11.84 -16.08
C ASN A 187 -9.42 12.38 -15.36
N GLN A 188 -9.26 12.99 -14.22
CA GLN A 188 -10.30 13.63 -13.43
C GLN A 188 -10.19 15.16 -13.64
N PRO A 189 -11.30 15.90 -13.63
CA PRO A 189 -11.24 17.34 -13.77
C PRO A 189 -10.26 17.92 -12.77
N THR A 190 -9.31 18.70 -13.24
CA THR A 190 -8.30 19.33 -12.41
C THR A 190 -9.01 20.17 -11.35
N LEU A 191 -8.39 20.34 -10.17
CA LEU A 191 -8.86 21.24 -9.10
C LEU A 191 -9.25 22.64 -9.67
N TYR A 192 -8.67 23.01 -10.80
CA TYR A 192 -8.96 24.24 -11.54
C TYR A 192 -10.35 24.20 -12.20
N ALA A 193 -10.75 23.10 -12.80
CA ALA A 193 -12.08 22.96 -13.43
C ALA A 193 -13.18 22.98 -12.35
N PHE A 194 -12.95 22.35 -11.20
CA PHE A 194 -13.92 22.36 -10.10
C PHE A 194 -14.03 23.73 -9.41
N LYS A 195 -12.91 24.43 -9.18
CA LYS A 195 -12.96 25.81 -8.70
C LYS A 195 -13.71 26.74 -9.66
N MET A 196 -13.57 26.52 -10.96
CA MET A 196 -14.30 27.28 -11.98
C MET A 196 -15.80 26.93 -11.99
N GLU A 197 -16.16 25.67 -11.79
CA GLU A 197 -17.57 25.23 -11.72
C GLU A 197 -18.25 25.73 -10.43
N GLU A 198 -17.58 25.69 -9.28
CA GLU A 198 -18.09 26.30 -8.03
C GLU A 198 -18.20 27.81 -8.12
N LEU A 199 -17.21 28.49 -8.71
CA LEU A 199 -17.26 29.92 -8.97
C LEU A 199 -18.40 30.27 -9.92
N TRP A 200 -18.59 29.47 -10.99
CA TRP A 200 -19.68 29.66 -11.92
C TRP A 200 -21.06 29.49 -11.25
N LYS A 201 -21.25 28.43 -10.44
CA LYS A 201 -22.49 28.21 -9.67
C LYS A 201 -22.77 29.34 -8.70
N ARG A 202 -21.76 29.89 -8.02
CA ARG A 202 -21.92 31.04 -7.09
C ARG A 202 -22.23 32.34 -7.81
N THR A 203 -21.77 32.50 -9.06
CA THR A 203 -21.90 33.78 -9.79
C THR A 203 -23.20 33.86 -10.62
N TYR A 204 -23.76 32.73 -11.04
CA TYR A 204 -24.87 32.69 -12.00
C TYR A 204 -26.10 31.91 -11.53
N GLN A 205 -26.19 31.48 -10.27
CA GLN A 205 -27.36 30.82 -9.67
C GLN A 205 -27.97 31.62 -8.49
N THR A 206 -27.72 32.93 -8.41
CA THR A 206 -28.45 33.85 -7.53
C THR A 206 -29.55 34.54 -8.29
#